data_faaa7c01919a58a859b1d06795146d67
#
_entry.id   faaa7c01919a58a859b1d06795146d67
#
_cell.length_a   1.000
_cell.length_b   1.000
_cell.length_c   1.000
_cell.angle_alpha   90.00
_cell.angle_beta   90.00
_cell.angle_gamma   90.00
#
_symmetry.space_group_name_H-M   'P 1'
#
loop_
_entity.id
_entity.type
_entity.pdbx_description
1 polymer ?
#
loop_
_entity_poly.entity_id
_entity_poly.type
_entity_poly.pdbx_seq_one_letter_code
_entity_poly.pdbx_strand_id
1 'polypeptide(L)'
;MLFRSYDKLSASQKTEAANANADNTSSTAFVVKNNEISSQNLLVSSRFPILDDYSFVQTAQNAYKAILQYAGASNIRDNIDKRIVDETEKGTFTYTGSSGGANGLIDTQTDVEGWSEYVSAATTQQDSDKDGIPDEWETANGLNPNDGNDGNKYNLNKEYTNLEVYLNSLVNSLYPTNN
;
A
#
# COMPACT_ATOMS: atom_id res chain seq x y z
N MET A 1 -13.13 0.35 -1.01
CA MET A 1 -14.59 0.57 -1.10
C MET A 1 -15.16 -0.20 -2.28
N LEU A 2 -15.96 -1.16 -2.02
CA LEU A 2 -17.00 -1.89 -2.80
C LEU A 2 -17.00 -1.84 -4.35
N PHE A 3 -15.91 -2.26 -4.98
CA PHE A 3 -15.94 -2.49 -6.43
C PHE A 3 -16.68 -3.77 -6.85
N ARG A 4 -17.04 -4.64 -5.90
CA ARG A 4 -17.59 -5.97 -6.19
C ARG A 4 -19.08 -6.06 -6.46
N SER A 5 -19.83 -5.00 -6.29
CA SER A 5 -21.28 -5.01 -6.47
C SER A 5 -21.82 -4.00 -7.47
N TYR A 6 -20.94 -3.28 -8.19
CA TYR A 6 -21.39 -2.27 -9.15
C TYR A 6 -22.31 -2.89 -10.23
N ASP A 7 -22.01 -4.08 -10.71
CA ASP A 7 -22.83 -4.77 -11.72
C ASP A 7 -24.20 -5.20 -11.19
N LYS A 8 -24.31 -5.39 -9.86
CA LYS A 8 -25.56 -5.77 -9.18
C LYS A 8 -26.43 -4.57 -8.76
N LEU A 9 -25.92 -3.36 -8.95
CA LEU A 9 -26.66 -2.14 -8.62
C LEU A 9 -27.78 -1.93 -9.65
N SER A 10 -28.91 -1.38 -9.17
CA SER A 10 -29.99 -0.86 -10.05
C SER A 10 -29.48 0.30 -10.90
N ALA A 11 -30.21 0.65 -11.96
CA ALA A 11 -29.85 1.77 -12.81
C ALA A 11 -29.74 3.10 -12.03
N SER A 12 -30.65 3.35 -11.07
CA SER A 12 -30.58 4.54 -10.21
C SER A 12 -29.33 4.54 -9.32
N GLN A 13 -29.00 3.41 -8.71
CA GLN A 13 -27.80 3.28 -7.87
C GLN A 13 -26.50 3.45 -8.67
N LYS A 14 -26.48 2.99 -9.92
CA LYS A 14 -25.33 3.22 -10.84
C LYS A 14 -25.18 4.69 -11.17
N THR A 15 -26.30 5.40 -11.38
CA THR A 15 -26.28 6.84 -11.63
C THR A 15 -25.79 7.60 -10.38
N GLU A 16 -26.27 7.24 -9.19
CA GLU A 16 -25.80 7.84 -7.94
C GLU A 16 -24.30 7.59 -7.71
N ALA A 17 -23.83 6.38 -7.95
CA ALA A 17 -22.39 6.05 -7.85
C ALA A 17 -21.55 6.84 -8.87
N ALA A 18 -22.04 7.02 -10.09
CA ALA A 18 -21.37 7.82 -11.12
C ALA A 18 -21.31 9.30 -10.71
N ASN A 19 -22.40 9.84 -10.17
CA ASN A 19 -22.43 11.21 -9.67
C ASN A 19 -21.51 11.41 -8.47
N ALA A 20 -21.46 10.47 -7.53
CA ALA A 20 -20.54 10.49 -6.40
C ALA A 20 -19.05 10.41 -6.84
N ASN A 21 -18.77 9.66 -7.90
CA ASN A 21 -17.42 9.61 -8.47
C ASN A 21 -17.01 10.89 -9.21
N ALA A 22 -17.99 11.58 -9.81
CA ALA A 22 -17.75 12.84 -10.50
C ALA A 22 -17.56 14.03 -9.55
N ASP A 23 -18.30 14.02 -8.43
CA ASP A 23 -18.22 15.04 -7.38
C ASP A 23 -18.48 14.43 -6.01
N ASN A 24 -17.42 14.00 -5.34
CA ASN A 24 -17.48 13.44 -4.00
C ASN A 24 -17.59 14.49 -2.88
N THR A 25 -17.64 15.76 -3.24
CA THR A 25 -17.87 16.89 -2.32
C THR A 25 -19.33 17.29 -2.26
N SER A 26 -20.16 16.76 -3.16
CA SER A 26 -21.58 17.06 -3.20
C SER A 26 -22.39 16.21 -2.22
N SER A 27 -23.60 16.67 -1.89
CA SER A 27 -24.53 15.90 -1.05
C SER A 27 -24.95 14.56 -1.67
N THR A 28 -24.80 14.39 -2.99
CA THR A 28 -25.09 13.14 -3.70
C THR A 28 -24.03 12.05 -3.47
N ALA A 29 -22.85 12.41 -2.97
CA ALA A 29 -21.81 11.45 -2.59
C ALA A 29 -22.17 10.65 -1.32
N PHE A 30 -23.15 11.10 -0.55
CA PHE A 30 -23.51 10.49 0.73
C PHE A 30 -24.89 9.86 0.65
N VAL A 31 -24.97 8.54 0.89
CA VAL A 31 -26.23 7.84 1.09
C VAL A 31 -26.54 7.84 2.58
N VAL A 32 -27.50 8.64 2.98
CA VAL A 32 -28.01 8.65 4.36
C VAL A 32 -29.13 7.64 4.48
N LYS A 33 -28.92 6.61 5.28
CA LYS A 33 -29.91 5.59 5.56
C LYS A 33 -30.86 6.11 6.64
N ASN A 34 -32.17 6.06 6.37
CA ASN A 34 -33.24 6.41 7.32
C ASN A 34 -33.40 7.89 7.69
N ASN A 35 -32.88 8.82 6.92
CA ASN A 35 -32.99 10.28 7.19
C ASN A 35 -32.50 10.72 8.59
N GLU A 36 -31.64 9.94 9.24
CA GLU A 36 -31.18 10.22 10.61
C GLU A 36 -30.20 11.39 10.67
N ILE A 37 -29.47 11.64 9.58
CA ILE A 37 -28.52 12.77 9.46
C ILE A 37 -28.73 13.44 8.10
N SER A 38 -28.91 14.75 8.08
CA SER A 38 -28.91 15.50 6.82
C SER A 38 -27.53 15.49 6.21
N SER A 39 -27.42 15.05 4.95
CA SER A 39 -26.14 15.04 4.21
C SER A 39 -25.49 16.43 4.15
N GLN A 40 -26.27 17.48 4.14
CA GLN A 40 -25.77 18.86 4.11
C GLN A 40 -24.98 19.25 5.38
N ASN A 41 -25.30 18.64 6.51
CA ASN A 41 -24.58 18.91 7.76
C ASN A 41 -23.21 18.18 7.85
N LEU A 42 -22.92 17.27 6.90
CA LEU A 42 -21.67 16.54 6.85
C LEU A 42 -20.67 17.17 5.87
N LEU A 43 -21.14 18.11 5.03
CA LEU A 43 -20.31 18.73 4.03
C LEU A 43 -19.68 20.01 4.59
N VAL A 44 -18.38 20.13 4.44
CA VAL A 44 -17.63 21.34 4.71
C VAL A 44 -17.23 21.99 3.40
N SER A 45 -17.31 23.32 3.34
CA SER A 45 -17.00 24.09 2.13
C SER A 45 -15.49 24.15 1.82
N SER A 46 -14.67 23.84 2.81
CA SER A 46 -13.22 23.83 2.68
C SER A 46 -12.61 22.69 3.46
N ARG A 47 -11.43 22.24 3.03
CA ARG A 47 -10.64 21.23 3.74
C ARG A 47 -10.24 21.76 5.11
N PHE A 48 -10.31 20.91 6.14
CA PHE A 48 -9.74 21.23 7.45
C PHE A 48 -8.21 21.40 7.32
N PRO A 49 -7.63 22.41 7.96
CA PRO A 49 -6.20 22.65 7.94
C PRO A 49 -5.48 21.68 8.91
N ILE A 50 -5.37 20.41 8.50
CA ILE A 50 -4.72 19.35 9.28
C ILE A 50 -3.22 19.34 9.03
N LEU A 51 -2.81 19.77 7.82
CA LEU A 51 -1.43 19.81 7.37
C LEU A 51 -1.06 21.23 6.95
N ASP A 52 0.17 21.61 7.20
CA ASP A 52 0.71 22.92 6.78
C ASP A 52 0.97 22.98 5.26
N ASP A 53 1.28 21.81 4.66
CA ASP A 53 1.52 21.69 3.23
C ASP A 53 0.71 20.51 2.66
N TYR A 54 0.06 20.73 1.53
CA TYR A 54 -0.70 19.75 0.78
C TYR A 54 -0.12 19.46 -0.60
N SER A 55 1.05 19.99 -0.93
CA SER A 55 1.67 19.82 -2.25
C SER A 55 1.94 18.34 -2.60
N PHE A 56 2.14 17.49 -1.58
CA PHE A 56 2.35 16.05 -1.75
C PHE A 56 1.05 15.24 -1.90
N VAL A 57 -0.13 15.87 -1.75
CA VAL A 57 -1.41 15.17 -1.85
C VAL A 57 -1.73 14.88 -3.32
N GLN A 58 -1.80 13.62 -3.65
CA GLN A 58 -2.08 13.16 -5.01
C GLN A 58 -3.59 13.14 -5.30
N THR A 59 -3.95 13.11 -6.58
CA THR A 59 -5.31 12.75 -6.99
C THR A 59 -5.61 11.30 -6.64
N ALA A 60 -6.88 10.95 -6.46
CA ALA A 60 -7.28 9.57 -6.18
C ALA A 60 -6.78 8.57 -7.25
N GLN A 61 -6.79 8.99 -8.52
CA GLN A 61 -6.30 8.18 -9.63
C GLN A 61 -4.79 7.94 -9.57
N ASN A 62 -4.01 8.97 -9.22
CA ASN A 62 -2.56 8.83 -9.08
C ASN A 62 -2.21 8.01 -7.83
N ALA A 63 -2.91 8.25 -6.71
CA ALA A 63 -2.74 7.47 -5.49
C ALA A 63 -3.06 5.97 -5.72
N TYR A 64 -4.13 5.67 -6.46
CA TYR A 64 -4.48 4.30 -6.82
C TYR A 64 -3.35 3.60 -7.59
N LYS A 65 -2.82 4.25 -8.63
CA LYS A 65 -1.70 3.72 -9.42
C LYS A 65 -0.44 3.54 -8.56
N ALA A 66 -0.13 4.53 -7.73
CA ALA A 66 1.04 4.47 -6.85
C ALA A 66 0.91 3.32 -5.83
N ILE A 67 -0.28 3.11 -5.25
CA ILE A 67 -0.52 1.99 -4.33
C ILE A 67 -0.33 0.65 -5.05
N LEU A 68 -0.89 0.46 -6.23
CA LEU A 68 -0.70 -0.78 -7.00
C LEU A 68 0.77 -1.02 -7.34
N GLN A 69 1.51 0.04 -7.64
CA GLN A 69 2.91 -0.07 -8.02
C GLN A 69 3.85 -0.27 -6.83
N TYR A 70 3.63 0.42 -5.71
CA TYR A 70 4.61 0.56 -4.65
C TYR A 70 4.20 -0.04 -3.29
N ALA A 71 2.93 -0.37 -3.06
CA ALA A 71 2.50 -0.93 -1.78
C ALA A 71 3.02 -2.36 -1.56
N GLY A 72 3.28 -2.68 -0.29
CA GLY A 72 3.79 -3.99 0.11
C GLY A 72 5.26 -4.21 -0.27
N ALA A 73 5.68 -5.46 -0.40
CA ALA A 73 7.04 -5.83 -0.79
C ALA A 73 7.30 -5.59 -2.28
N SER A 74 7.19 -4.34 -2.73
CA SER A 74 7.16 -3.96 -4.14
C SER A 74 8.47 -4.22 -4.89
N ASN A 75 9.59 -4.32 -4.21
CA ASN A 75 10.88 -4.63 -4.83
C ASN A 75 10.90 -6.07 -5.37
N ILE A 76 10.49 -7.04 -4.55
CA ILE A 76 10.32 -8.44 -4.97
C ILE A 76 9.02 -8.96 -4.35
N ARG A 77 7.95 -8.93 -5.13
CA ARG A 77 6.65 -9.42 -4.70
C ARG A 77 6.59 -10.94 -4.78
N ASP A 78 6.04 -11.55 -3.75
CA ASP A 78 5.67 -12.96 -3.76
C ASP A 78 4.40 -13.22 -4.59
N ASN A 79 3.94 -14.47 -4.62
CA ASN A 79 2.77 -14.85 -5.38
C ASN A 79 1.46 -14.27 -4.81
N ILE A 80 1.41 -14.07 -3.49
CA ILE A 80 0.24 -13.51 -2.81
C ILE A 80 0.11 -12.03 -3.17
N ASP A 81 1.19 -11.27 -3.03
CA ASP A 81 1.22 -9.84 -3.39
C ASP A 81 0.91 -9.62 -4.88
N LYS A 82 1.53 -10.42 -5.77
CA LYS A 82 1.27 -10.34 -7.21
C LYS A 82 -0.20 -10.58 -7.54
N ARG A 83 -0.81 -11.59 -6.92
CA ARG A 83 -2.23 -11.89 -7.10
C ARG A 83 -3.12 -10.76 -6.60
N ILE A 84 -2.86 -10.25 -5.40
CA ILE A 84 -3.68 -9.17 -4.81
C ILE A 84 -3.62 -7.90 -5.66
N VAL A 85 -2.45 -7.54 -6.16
CA VAL A 85 -2.28 -6.38 -7.04
C VAL A 85 -3.04 -6.59 -8.36
N ASP A 86 -2.86 -7.74 -9.00
CA ASP A 86 -3.51 -8.08 -10.27
C ASP A 86 -5.05 -8.12 -10.14
N GLU A 87 -5.57 -8.77 -9.09
CA GLU A 87 -7.00 -8.82 -8.80
C GLU A 87 -7.58 -7.43 -8.50
N THR A 88 -6.82 -6.60 -7.79
CA THR A 88 -7.24 -5.22 -7.48
C THR A 88 -7.30 -4.38 -8.74
N GLU A 89 -6.29 -4.46 -9.59
CA GLU A 89 -6.20 -3.71 -10.85
C GLU A 89 -7.34 -4.09 -11.81
N LYS A 90 -7.62 -5.39 -11.94
CA LYS A 90 -8.65 -5.94 -12.83
C LYS A 90 -10.05 -5.91 -12.24
N GLY A 91 -10.21 -5.66 -10.95
CA GLY A 91 -11.48 -5.78 -10.26
C GLY A 91 -12.03 -7.21 -10.24
N THR A 92 -11.14 -8.20 -10.23
CA THR A 92 -11.46 -9.64 -10.25
C THR A 92 -11.11 -10.32 -8.92
N PHE A 93 -11.37 -11.60 -8.84
CA PHE A 93 -10.93 -12.48 -7.75
C PHE A 93 -10.67 -13.88 -8.30
N THR A 94 -9.71 -14.60 -7.75
CA THR A 94 -9.36 -15.97 -8.12
C THR A 94 -10.00 -16.96 -7.15
N TYR A 95 -10.05 -16.64 -5.88
CA TYR A 95 -10.46 -17.57 -4.82
C TYR A 95 -11.74 -17.12 -4.11
N THR A 96 -12.39 -18.09 -3.47
CA THR A 96 -13.54 -17.90 -2.60
C THR A 96 -13.32 -18.64 -1.28
N GLY A 97 -14.02 -18.25 -0.23
CA GLY A 97 -13.94 -18.94 1.06
C GLY A 97 -14.51 -20.36 1.03
N SER A 98 -13.88 -21.26 1.77
CA SER A 98 -14.28 -22.67 1.88
C SER A 98 -15.63 -22.88 2.57
N SER A 99 -16.09 -21.91 3.36
CA SER A 99 -17.41 -21.92 4.03
C SER A 99 -18.55 -21.40 3.14
N GLY A 100 -18.33 -21.23 1.84
CA GLY A 100 -19.33 -20.67 0.91
C GLY A 100 -19.49 -19.17 1.03
N GLY A 101 -18.44 -18.49 1.46
CA GLY A 101 -18.39 -17.04 1.60
C GLY A 101 -18.55 -16.26 0.30
N ALA A 102 -18.57 -14.95 0.42
CA ALA A 102 -18.65 -14.05 -0.72
C ALA A 102 -17.37 -14.16 -1.59
N ASN A 103 -17.55 -14.07 -2.90
CA ASN A 103 -16.48 -14.15 -3.88
C ASN A 103 -15.32 -13.20 -3.55
N GLY A 104 -14.12 -13.77 -3.48
CA GLY A 104 -12.87 -13.10 -3.16
C GLY A 104 -12.65 -12.80 -1.68
N LEU A 105 -13.56 -13.20 -0.78
CA LEU A 105 -13.31 -13.28 0.65
C LEU A 105 -12.93 -14.72 0.99
N ILE A 106 -11.83 -14.87 1.67
CA ILE A 106 -11.31 -16.17 2.13
C ILE A 106 -11.63 -16.36 3.61
N ASP A 107 -11.82 -17.60 4.03
CA ASP A 107 -12.03 -17.94 5.45
C ASP A 107 -10.71 -18.31 6.12
N THR A 108 -9.80 -18.91 5.38
CA THR A 108 -8.48 -19.34 5.84
C THR A 108 -7.41 -19.14 4.76
N GLN A 109 -6.16 -19.14 5.16
CA GLN A 109 -5.03 -19.07 4.21
C GLN A 109 -4.98 -20.29 3.26
N THR A 110 -5.58 -21.43 3.63
CA THR A 110 -5.63 -22.62 2.77
C THR A 110 -6.55 -22.45 1.57
N ASP A 111 -7.51 -21.52 1.62
CA ASP A 111 -8.37 -21.20 0.50
C ASP A 111 -7.61 -20.55 -0.68
N VAL A 112 -6.39 -20.07 -0.41
CA VAL A 112 -5.49 -19.41 -1.37
C VAL A 112 -4.15 -20.16 -1.49
N GLU A 113 -4.16 -21.47 -1.35
CA GLU A 113 -2.98 -22.35 -1.46
C GLU A 113 -1.95 -22.20 -0.32
N GLY A 114 -2.33 -21.56 0.80
CA GLY A 114 -1.47 -21.39 1.97
C GLY A 114 -0.51 -20.22 1.86
N TRP A 115 0.58 -20.30 2.64
CA TRP A 115 1.63 -19.30 2.66
C TRP A 115 2.64 -19.55 1.56
N SER A 116 3.12 -18.50 0.91
CA SER A 116 4.24 -18.59 -0.02
C SER A 116 5.51 -19.01 0.69
N GLU A 117 6.25 -19.93 0.08
CA GLU A 117 7.61 -20.18 0.52
C GLU A 117 8.54 -19.08 0.00
N TYR A 118 9.29 -18.46 0.90
CA TYR A 118 10.30 -17.47 0.53
C TYR A 118 11.56 -18.22 0.08
N VAL A 119 11.85 -18.12 -1.20
CA VAL A 119 13.10 -18.64 -1.76
C VAL A 119 14.19 -17.60 -1.50
N SER A 120 15.23 -17.98 -0.79
CA SER A 120 16.41 -17.14 -0.59
C SER A 120 16.98 -16.72 -1.94
N ALA A 121 17.42 -15.46 -2.06
CA ALA A 121 18.11 -14.99 -3.25
C ALA A 121 19.32 -15.88 -3.54
N ALA A 122 19.56 -16.18 -4.82
CA ALA A 122 20.66 -17.04 -5.24
C ALA A 122 22.06 -16.49 -4.91
N THR A 123 22.14 -15.18 -4.67
CA THR A 123 23.36 -14.49 -4.21
C THR A 123 23.04 -13.75 -2.93
N THR A 124 23.50 -14.27 -1.81
CA THR A 124 23.55 -13.50 -0.56
C THR A 124 24.76 -12.59 -0.63
N GLN A 125 24.57 -11.31 -0.43
CA GLN A 125 25.65 -10.37 -0.22
C GLN A 125 26.39 -10.77 1.06
N GLN A 126 27.72 -10.56 1.11
CA GLN A 126 28.48 -10.82 2.31
C GLN A 126 28.09 -9.82 3.40
N ASP A 127 27.82 -10.31 4.58
CA ASP A 127 27.52 -9.57 5.81
C ASP A 127 28.35 -10.26 6.91
N SER A 128 29.53 -9.70 7.22
CA SER A 128 30.55 -10.36 8.03
C SER A 128 30.23 -10.34 9.51
N ASP A 129 29.58 -9.30 10.00
CA ASP A 129 29.23 -9.12 11.42
C ASP A 129 27.76 -9.45 11.72
N LYS A 130 26.96 -9.69 10.68
CA LYS A 130 25.57 -10.17 10.75
C LYS A 130 24.62 -9.16 11.38
N ASP A 131 24.80 -7.89 11.09
CA ASP A 131 23.89 -6.84 11.55
C ASP A 131 22.76 -6.54 10.57
N GLY A 132 22.78 -7.15 9.37
CA GLY A 132 21.78 -7.04 8.32
C GLY A 132 22.15 -6.03 7.23
N ILE A 133 23.32 -5.41 7.29
CA ILE A 133 23.87 -4.51 6.28
C ILE A 133 25.01 -5.22 5.55
N PRO A 134 25.03 -5.27 4.21
CA PRO A 134 26.13 -5.90 3.49
C PRO A 134 27.45 -5.13 3.59
N ASP A 135 28.56 -5.85 3.72
CA ASP A 135 29.95 -5.33 3.83
C ASP A 135 30.24 -4.26 2.76
N GLU A 136 29.83 -4.50 1.52
CA GLU A 136 30.06 -3.59 0.40
C GLU A 136 29.31 -2.26 0.61
N TRP A 137 28.05 -2.32 1.07
CA TRP A 137 27.26 -1.14 1.33
C TRP A 137 27.79 -0.35 2.53
N GLU A 138 28.19 -1.03 3.59
CA GLU A 138 28.82 -0.41 4.77
C GLU A 138 30.10 0.33 4.39
N THR A 139 31.00 -0.34 3.66
CA THR A 139 32.25 0.26 3.18
C THR A 139 31.98 1.50 2.33
N ALA A 140 31.00 1.42 1.43
CA ALA A 140 30.64 2.53 0.56
C ALA A 140 30.05 3.73 1.33
N ASN A 141 29.44 3.49 2.49
CA ASN A 141 28.80 4.52 3.32
C ASN A 141 29.61 4.89 4.58
N GLY A 142 30.83 4.37 4.72
CA GLY A 142 31.74 4.71 5.82
C GLY A 142 31.39 4.06 7.15
N LEU A 143 30.69 2.93 7.11
CA LEU A 143 30.47 2.04 8.26
C LEU A 143 31.55 0.98 8.34
N ASN A 144 31.53 0.16 9.39
CA ASN A 144 32.53 -0.87 9.62
C ASN A 144 31.94 -2.28 9.49
N PRO A 145 32.27 -3.05 8.43
CA PRO A 145 31.74 -4.41 8.18
C PRO A 145 32.09 -5.47 9.24
N ASN A 146 32.73 -5.07 10.34
CA ASN A 146 33.09 -5.95 11.45
C ASN A 146 32.57 -5.41 12.80
N ASP A 147 31.68 -4.43 12.82
CA ASP A 147 31.08 -3.89 14.06
C ASP A 147 29.54 -4.05 14.03
N GLY A 148 29.04 -5.25 14.29
CA GLY A 148 27.61 -5.56 14.32
C GLY A 148 26.74 -4.71 15.28
N ASN A 149 27.30 -3.67 15.89
CA ASN A 149 26.53 -2.70 16.67
C ASN A 149 26.31 -1.39 15.90
N ASP A 150 26.99 -1.17 14.79
CA ASP A 150 26.90 0.12 14.12
C ASP A 150 25.62 0.21 13.28
N GLY A 151 25.02 -0.89 12.86
CA GLY A 151 23.68 -0.92 12.26
C GLY A 151 22.61 -0.22 13.10
N ASN A 152 22.74 -0.26 14.42
CA ASN A 152 21.83 0.40 15.35
C ASN A 152 22.22 1.86 15.70
N LYS A 153 23.30 2.39 15.14
CA LYS A 153 23.74 3.76 15.35
C LYS A 153 23.11 4.71 14.34
N TYR A 154 23.23 5.99 14.60
CA TYR A 154 22.64 7.10 13.81
C TYR A 154 23.75 7.90 13.09
N ASN A 155 24.72 7.20 12.48
CA ASN A 155 25.89 7.86 11.86
C ASN A 155 25.50 8.53 10.53
N LEU A 156 24.61 7.90 9.77
CA LEU A 156 24.22 8.34 8.42
C LEU A 156 23.02 9.28 8.44
N ASN A 157 22.16 9.14 9.44
CA ASN A 157 20.95 9.94 9.60
C ASN A 157 20.70 10.21 11.10
N LYS A 158 20.04 11.33 11.44
CA LYS A 158 19.75 11.69 12.85
C LYS A 158 18.46 11.06 13.36
N GLU A 159 17.57 10.65 12.48
CA GLU A 159 16.22 10.15 12.78
C GLU A 159 16.11 8.64 12.53
N TYR A 160 16.95 8.10 11.62
CA TYR A 160 16.96 6.70 11.23
C TYR A 160 18.28 6.03 11.58
N THR A 161 18.23 4.80 12.07
CA THR A 161 19.42 3.98 12.29
C THR A 161 20.11 3.68 10.96
N ASN A 162 21.38 3.28 10.99
CA ASN A 162 22.11 2.93 9.77
C ASN A 162 21.43 1.78 9.02
N LEU A 163 20.91 0.78 9.74
CA LEU A 163 20.13 -0.31 9.13
C LEU A 163 18.85 0.21 8.44
N GLU A 164 18.11 1.12 9.05
CA GLU A 164 16.93 1.72 8.44
C GLU A 164 17.30 2.54 7.19
N VAL A 165 18.42 3.26 7.21
CA VAL A 165 18.93 3.98 6.03
C VAL A 165 19.26 3.00 4.91
N TYR A 166 19.91 1.88 5.22
CA TYR A 166 20.17 0.81 4.24
C TYR A 166 18.87 0.25 3.66
N LEU A 167 17.92 -0.16 4.51
CA LEU A 167 16.65 -0.73 4.07
C LEU A 167 15.85 0.26 3.20
N ASN A 168 15.83 1.53 3.56
CA ASN A 168 15.21 2.57 2.73
C ASN A 168 15.91 2.74 1.39
N SER A 169 17.25 2.59 1.34
CA SER A 169 18.01 2.70 0.09
C SER A 169 17.62 1.65 -0.95
N LEU A 170 17.18 0.46 -0.51
CA LEU A 170 16.75 -0.62 -1.40
C LEU A 170 15.50 -0.28 -2.23
N VAL A 171 14.68 0.65 -1.74
CA VAL A 171 13.41 1.01 -2.37
C VAL A 171 13.39 2.45 -2.88
N ASN A 172 14.38 3.27 -2.57
CA ASN A 172 14.43 4.68 -2.98
C ASN A 172 14.29 4.90 -4.49
N SER A 173 14.81 3.97 -5.30
CA SER A 173 14.69 4.03 -6.76
C SER A 173 13.31 3.65 -7.28
N LEU A 174 12.48 3.02 -6.44
CA LEU A 174 11.13 2.56 -6.80
C LEU A 174 10.09 3.64 -6.56
N TYR A 175 10.33 4.54 -5.61
CA TYR A 175 9.40 5.61 -5.28
C TYR A 175 9.68 6.85 -6.13
N PRO A 176 8.66 7.47 -6.73
CA PRO A 176 8.84 8.76 -7.38
C PRO A 176 9.31 9.76 -6.33
N THR A 177 10.54 10.25 -6.50
CA THR A 177 10.99 11.42 -5.74
C THR A 177 10.09 12.57 -6.15
N ASN A 178 9.34 13.11 -5.19
CA ASN A 178 8.62 14.36 -5.39
C ASN A 178 9.67 15.47 -5.59
N ASN A 179 10.01 15.77 -6.84
CA ASN A 179 10.67 16.99 -7.26
C ASN A 179 9.62 18.05 -7.54
#